data_9deb4c96bcee69e79a06509f157d8425
#
_entry.id   9deb4c96bcee69e79a06509f157d8425
#
_cell.length_a   1.000
_cell.length_b   1.000
_cell.length_c   1.000
_cell.angle_alpha   90.00
_cell.angle_beta   90.00
_cell.angle_gamma   90.00
#
_symmetry.space_group_name_H-M   'P 1'
#
loop_
_entity.id
_entity.type
_entity.pdbx_description
1 polymer ?
#
loop_
_entity_poly.entity_id
_entity_poly.type
_entity_poly.pdbx_seq_one_letter_code
_entity_poly.pdbx_strand_id
1 'polypeptide(L)'
;DFTASFLPMKSVFESVDIMCADFEGTFGGEEAGYTQPRETITPATEENPNPTNPPMQSFSAPDELAKNLFDAGIDAVTTANNHAMDRDDAGLFRTINVLRAAGIKTAGTALSMEDFLTPCIIIKNGIKIGLVGATQILNGTAPKIDAENRDFALTRLTEEMVKSQISACTGAGAEFIIIMVHWGYEHQSTEDESQRRFAAKLIDWGADAIIGAHSHCPQPMEWIDAERDGRAIRVPVVYSLGNFISNMSQEHAKIGVFARIRITRDENGVRCEELACLPLYCCRAVPADGGREIHRTLPCFIENGAMANDAGMDESVLRAMQKAYDHVAAVCIGEREDIHMIERSEIYAGEA
;
A
#
# COMPACT_ATOMS: atom_id res chain seq x y z
N ASP A 1 12.99 4.95 -16.54
CA ASP A 1 13.65 4.97 -15.23
C ASP A 1 12.80 5.77 -14.27
N PHE A 2 12.43 5.13 -13.14
CA PHE A 2 11.57 5.70 -12.09
C PHE A 2 12.36 6.02 -10.80
N THR A 3 13.67 5.83 -10.79
CA THR A 3 14.53 6.01 -9.60
C THR A 3 14.32 7.38 -8.94
N ALA A 4 14.22 8.44 -9.74
CA ALA A 4 14.04 9.80 -9.23
C ALA A 4 12.72 10.01 -8.46
N SER A 5 11.71 9.17 -8.71
CA SER A 5 10.42 9.20 -8.00
C SER A 5 10.53 8.71 -6.56
N PHE A 6 11.45 7.77 -6.30
CA PHE A 6 11.67 7.16 -4.99
C PHE A 6 12.78 7.82 -4.17
N LEU A 7 13.66 8.56 -4.83
CA LEU A 7 14.88 9.12 -4.22
C LEU A 7 14.64 9.89 -2.91
N PRO A 8 13.61 10.75 -2.78
CA PRO A 8 13.36 11.45 -1.52
C PRO A 8 13.00 10.55 -0.34
N MET A 9 12.54 9.33 -0.63
CA MET A 9 12.12 8.35 0.39
C MET A 9 13.21 7.33 0.73
N LYS A 10 14.38 7.41 0.08
CA LYS A 10 15.42 6.39 0.22
C LYS A 10 15.83 6.16 1.68
N SER A 11 16.19 7.22 2.41
CA SER A 11 16.59 7.11 3.82
C SER A 11 15.46 6.58 4.71
N VAL A 12 14.18 6.90 4.38
CA VAL A 12 13.02 6.37 5.10
C VAL A 12 12.92 4.86 4.89
N PHE A 13 13.07 4.38 3.66
CA PHE A 13 13.01 2.95 3.36
C PHE A 13 14.19 2.18 3.99
N GLU A 14 15.40 2.76 3.96
CA GLU A 14 16.60 2.20 4.59
C GLU A 14 16.53 2.18 6.13
N SER A 15 15.62 2.95 6.75
CA SER A 15 15.45 2.99 8.21
C SER A 15 14.64 1.82 8.78
N VAL A 16 14.07 0.98 7.94
CA VAL A 16 13.26 -0.17 8.36
C VAL A 16 13.86 -1.49 7.88
N ASP A 17 13.55 -2.55 8.58
CA ASP A 17 14.06 -3.89 8.27
C ASP A 17 13.32 -4.55 7.10
N ILE A 18 12.06 -4.20 6.87
CA ILE A 18 11.18 -4.76 5.85
C ILE A 18 10.29 -3.65 5.32
N MET A 19 10.24 -3.49 4.00
CA MET A 19 9.35 -2.55 3.33
C MET A 19 8.30 -3.27 2.49
N CYS A 20 7.02 -3.03 2.80
CA CYS A 20 5.88 -3.57 2.07
C CYS A 20 5.04 -2.45 1.46
N ALA A 21 4.40 -2.72 0.32
CA ALA A 21 3.52 -1.77 -0.35
C ALA A 21 2.31 -2.47 -1.00
N ASP A 22 1.25 -1.70 -1.31
CA ASP A 22 0.20 -2.13 -2.23
C ASP A 22 0.59 -1.69 -3.65
N PHE A 23 0.76 -2.64 -4.55
CA PHE A 23 1.01 -2.37 -5.96
C PHE A 23 -0.32 -2.37 -6.73
N GLU A 24 -0.94 -1.21 -6.82
CA GLU A 24 -2.23 -1.01 -7.46
C GLU A 24 -2.07 -0.81 -8.98
N GLY A 25 -1.93 -1.92 -9.70
CA GLY A 25 -1.74 -1.92 -11.13
C GLY A 25 -1.27 -3.26 -11.68
N THR A 26 -0.88 -3.27 -12.97
CA THR A 26 -0.38 -4.47 -13.64
C THR A 26 0.90 -4.20 -14.42
N PHE A 27 1.60 -5.26 -14.76
CA PHE A 27 2.66 -5.31 -15.76
C PHE A 27 2.15 -6.10 -16.97
N GLY A 28 1.31 -5.48 -17.82
CA GLY A 28 0.71 -6.13 -18.97
C GLY A 28 1.70 -6.43 -20.12
N GLY A 29 2.85 -5.75 -20.13
CA GLY A 29 3.84 -5.84 -21.19
C GLY A 29 3.53 -4.93 -22.40
N GLU A 30 4.49 -4.85 -23.30
CA GLU A 30 4.41 -3.98 -24.47
C GLU A 30 3.24 -4.33 -25.40
N GLU A 31 2.97 -5.62 -25.61
CA GLU A 31 1.88 -6.09 -26.48
C GLU A 31 0.49 -5.71 -25.95
N ALA A 32 0.28 -5.73 -24.64
CA ALA A 32 -0.96 -5.30 -24.00
C ALA A 32 -1.07 -3.76 -23.91
N GLY A 33 0.00 -3.06 -24.20
CA GLY A 33 0.13 -1.60 -24.11
C GLY A 33 0.29 -1.11 -22.67
N TYR A 34 0.98 0.03 -22.53
CA TYR A 34 1.15 0.70 -21.25
C TYR A 34 0.00 1.67 -20.95
N THR A 35 -0.20 2.01 -19.70
CA THR A 35 -1.14 3.06 -19.28
C THR A 35 -0.84 4.34 -20.05
N GLN A 36 -1.82 4.82 -20.80
CA GLN A 36 -1.71 6.09 -21.49
C GLN A 36 -2.03 7.23 -20.51
N PRO A 37 -1.31 8.37 -20.60
CA PRO A 37 -1.74 9.56 -19.89
C PRO A 37 -3.20 9.85 -20.28
N ARG A 38 -4.01 10.30 -19.32
CA ARG A 38 -5.37 10.78 -19.62
C ARG A 38 -5.24 11.97 -20.58
N GLU A 39 -5.17 11.70 -21.87
CA GLU A 39 -5.41 12.72 -22.88
C GLU A 39 -6.90 13.01 -22.83
N THR A 40 -7.20 14.22 -22.37
CA THR A 40 -8.45 14.94 -22.56
C THR A 40 -9.72 14.09 -22.55
N ILE A 41 -10.51 14.27 -21.52
CA ILE A 41 -11.95 14.05 -21.58
C ILE A 41 -12.40 14.55 -22.94
N THR A 42 -12.81 13.62 -23.81
CA THR A 42 -13.40 14.01 -25.09
C THR A 42 -14.56 14.94 -24.73
N PRO A 43 -14.55 16.22 -25.17
CA PRO A 43 -15.65 17.10 -24.87
C PRO A 43 -16.95 16.46 -25.34
N ALA A 44 -18.04 16.69 -24.62
CA ALA A 44 -19.36 16.28 -25.07
C ALA A 44 -19.52 16.71 -26.54
N THR A 45 -19.79 15.75 -27.43
CA THR A 45 -20.06 16.00 -28.83
C THR A 45 -21.58 15.92 -29.05
N GLU A 46 -22.08 16.47 -30.16
CA GLU A 46 -23.50 16.35 -30.49
C GLU A 46 -23.94 14.86 -30.64
N GLU A 47 -23.02 13.97 -31.00
CA GLU A 47 -23.25 12.53 -31.10
C GLU A 47 -23.16 11.81 -29.72
N ASN A 48 -22.48 12.40 -28.73
CA ASN A 48 -22.41 11.92 -27.35
C ASN A 48 -22.54 13.07 -26.37
N PRO A 49 -23.78 13.58 -26.16
CA PRO A 49 -24.03 14.73 -25.31
C PRO A 49 -23.80 14.46 -23.81
N ASN A 50 -23.65 13.21 -23.42
CA ASN A 50 -23.40 12.80 -22.07
C ASN A 50 -22.26 11.77 -22.06
N PRO A 51 -20.98 12.18 -22.10
CA PRO A 51 -19.89 11.25 -21.97
C PRO A 51 -20.00 10.61 -20.58
N THR A 52 -20.76 9.52 -20.55
CA THR A 52 -20.90 8.69 -19.35
C THR A 52 -19.52 8.19 -18.98
N ASN A 53 -19.06 8.59 -17.83
CA ASN A 53 -17.83 8.19 -17.16
C ASN A 53 -16.65 7.94 -18.11
N PRO A 54 -15.53 8.62 -17.93
CA PRO A 54 -14.32 8.18 -18.61
C PRO A 54 -14.18 6.67 -18.36
N PRO A 55 -13.81 5.86 -19.37
CA PRO A 55 -13.62 4.44 -19.15
C PRO A 55 -12.69 4.28 -17.96
N MET A 56 -13.04 3.34 -17.07
CA MET A 56 -12.23 3.07 -15.89
C MET A 56 -10.79 2.90 -16.30
N GLN A 57 -9.88 3.62 -15.66
CA GLN A 57 -8.48 3.65 -16.06
C GLN A 57 -7.91 2.24 -15.89
N SER A 58 -7.30 1.72 -16.93
CA SER A 58 -6.69 0.39 -16.96
C SER A 58 -5.19 0.55 -16.88
N PHE A 59 -4.60 0.12 -15.77
CA PHE A 59 -3.18 0.33 -15.48
C PHE A 59 -2.30 -0.77 -16.06
N SER A 60 -1.17 -0.37 -16.66
CA SER A 60 -0.10 -1.26 -17.08
C SER A 60 1.20 -0.47 -17.08
N ALA A 61 2.11 -0.84 -16.17
CA ALA A 61 3.41 -0.21 -16.04
C ALA A 61 4.47 -0.90 -16.90
N PRO A 62 5.54 -0.20 -17.30
CA PRO A 62 6.73 -0.81 -17.87
C PRO A 62 7.46 -1.70 -16.86
N ASP A 63 8.06 -2.81 -17.29
CA ASP A 63 8.74 -3.78 -16.43
C ASP A 63 9.91 -3.18 -15.63
N GLU A 64 10.55 -2.12 -16.16
CA GLU A 64 11.59 -1.41 -15.43
C GLU A 64 11.14 -0.89 -14.06
N LEU A 65 9.84 -0.62 -13.89
CA LEU A 65 9.32 -0.18 -12.59
C LEU A 65 9.54 -1.24 -11.51
N ALA A 66 9.39 -2.53 -11.83
CA ALA A 66 9.60 -3.59 -10.84
C ALA A 66 11.05 -3.60 -10.33
N LYS A 67 12.02 -3.41 -11.23
CA LYS A 67 13.41 -3.27 -10.82
C LYS A 67 13.64 -2.00 -9.97
N ASN A 68 13.05 -0.87 -10.34
CA ASN A 68 13.19 0.36 -9.58
C ASN A 68 12.53 0.28 -8.19
N LEU A 69 11.43 -0.46 -8.04
CA LEU A 69 10.83 -0.77 -6.74
C LEU A 69 11.77 -1.58 -5.86
N PHE A 70 12.38 -2.63 -6.41
CA PHE A 70 13.37 -3.44 -5.69
C PHE A 70 14.60 -2.63 -5.30
N ASP A 71 15.17 -1.86 -6.23
CA ASP A 71 16.34 -0.99 -5.99
C ASP A 71 16.03 0.12 -4.97
N ALA A 72 14.78 0.55 -4.85
CA ALA A 72 14.32 1.48 -3.83
C ALA A 72 14.18 0.85 -2.43
N GLY A 73 14.23 -0.48 -2.32
CA GLY A 73 14.16 -1.20 -1.06
C GLY A 73 12.80 -1.84 -0.75
N ILE A 74 11.92 -2.01 -1.73
CA ILE A 74 10.64 -2.73 -1.54
C ILE A 74 10.91 -4.23 -1.51
N ASP A 75 10.61 -4.89 -0.38
CA ASP A 75 10.81 -6.32 -0.17
C ASP A 75 9.62 -7.16 -0.63
N ALA A 76 8.41 -6.65 -0.41
CA ALA A 76 7.17 -7.34 -0.75
C ALA A 76 6.05 -6.39 -1.14
N VAL A 77 5.14 -6.88 -1.97
CA VAL A 77 3.93 -6.14 -2.31
C VAL A 77 2.68 -7.02 -2.21
N THR A 78 1.55 -6.41 -1.81
CA THR A 78 0.25 -6.99 -2.15
C THR A 78 -0.12 -6.56 -3.57
N THR A 79 -0.71 -7.49 -4.29
CA THR A 79 -1.23 -7.28 -5.65
C THR A 79 -2.75 -7.54 -5.71
N ALA A 80 -3.38 -7.80 -4.55
CA ALA A 80 -4.81 -7.99 -4.43
C ALA A 80 -5.51 -6.64 -4.28
N ASN A 81 -5.89 -6.03 -5.40
CA ASN A 81 -6.60 -4.76 -5.45
C ASN A 81 -7.59 -4.72 -6.63
N ASN A 82 -8.32 -3.62 -6.77
CA ASN A 82 -9.34 -3.43 -7.81
C ASN A 82 -8.77 -3.34 -9.23
N HIS A 83 -7.45 -3.07 -9.38
CA HIS A 83 -6.73 -2.98 -10.66
C HIS A 83 -5.93 -4.26 -11.01
N ALA A 84 -5.96 -5.28 -10.16
CA ALA A 84 -5.24 -6.54 -10.40
C ALA A 84 -5.61 -7.21 -11.75
N MET A 85 -6.86 -6.99 -12.20
CA MET A 85 -7.42 -7.58 -13.42
C MET A 85 -7.50 -6.61 -14.62
N ASP A 86 -6.75 -5.52 -14.61
CA ASP A 86 -6.79 -4.50 -15.68
C ASP A 86 -6.30 -5.02 -17.04
N ARG A 87 -5.54 -6.08 -17.04
CA ARG A 87 -5.06 -6.80 -18.22
C ARG A 87 -5.45 -8.28 -18.20
N ASP A 88 -6.64 -8.57 -17.61
CA ASP A 88 -7.20 -9.91 -17.46
C ASP A 88 -6.26 -10.90 -16.74
N ASP A 89 -6.53 -12.20 -16.77
CA ASP A 89 -5.70 -13.23 -16.12
C ASP A 89 -4.24 -13.20 -16.61
N ALA A 90 -4.05 -12.98 -17.92
CA ALA A 90 -2.71 -12.92 -18.50
C ALA A 90 -1.87 -11.79 -17.89
N GLY A 91 -2.47 -10.62 -17.69
CA GLY A 91 -1.82 -9.48 -17.06
C GLY A 91 -1.56 -9.71 -15.56
N LEU A 92 -2.52 -10.31 -14.85
CA LEU A 92 -2.35 -10.68 -13.46
C LEU A 92 -1.18 -11.64 -13.28
N PHE A 93 -1.14 -12.75 -14.02
CA PHE A 93 -0.07 -13.74 -13.94
C PHE A 93 1.29 -13.16 -14.36
N ARG A 94 1.29 -12.30 -15.40
CA ARG A 94 2.51 -11.61 -15.81
C ARG A 94 3.04 -10.69 -14.72
N THR A 95 2.14 -9.96 -14.04
CA THR A 95 2.51 -9.06 -12.92
C THR A 95 3.22 -9.81 -11.80
N ILE A 96 2.71 -10.97 -11.40
CA ILE A 96 3.36 -11.83 -10.41
C ILE A 96 4.78 -12.22 -10.85
N ASN A 97 4.91 -12.68 -12.11
CA ASN A 97 6.19 -13.12 -12.66
C ASN A 97 7.21 -11.98 -12.74
N VAL A 98 6.82 -10.78 -13.19
CA VAL A 98 7.68 -9.61 -13.30
C VAL A 98 8.19 -9.16 -11.93
N LEU A 99 7.31 -9.06 -10.93
CA LEU A 99 7.67 -8.69 -9.57
C LEU A 99 8.63 -9.71 -8.94
N ARG A 100 8.31 -11.01 -9.04
CA ARG A 100 9.15 -12.09 -8.49
C ARG A 100 10.51 -12.18 -9.20
N ALA A 101 10.55 -11.95 -10.52
CA ALA A 101 11.81 -11.89 -11.27
C ALA A 101 12.70 -10.70 -10.86
N ALA A 102 12.11 -9.61 -10.42
CA ALA A 102 12.83 -8.46 -9.85
C ALA A 102 13.31 -8.71 -8.40
N GLY A 103 12.89 -9.80 -7.74
CA GLY A 103 13.25 -10.13 -6.35
C GLY A 103 12.20 -9.70 -5.31
N ILE A 104 11.07 -9.15 -5.72
CA ILE A 104 9.99 -8.70 -4.84
C ILE A 104 9.05 -9.86 -4.53
N LYS A 105 8.75 -10.09 -3.25
CA LYS A 105 7.75 -11.07 -2.84
C LYS A 105 6.34 -10.54 -3.13
N THR A 106 5.44 -11.44 -3.51
CA THR A 106 4.04 -11.08 -3.82
C THR A 106 3.08 -11.80 -2.88
N ALA A 107 2.03 -11.11 -2.46
CA ALA A 107 0.91 -11.66 -1.70
C ALA A 107 -0.42 -11.23 -2.32
N GLY A 108 -1.46 -12.04 -2.16
CA GLY A 108 -2.82 -11.69 -2.59
C GLY A 108 -3.20 -12.13 -4.00
N THR A 109 -2.22 -12.49 -4.85
CA THR A 109 -2.47 -13.11 -6.15
C THR A 109 -1.57 -14.33 -6.33
N ALA A 110 -2.00 -15.31 -7.14
CA ALA A 110 -1.29 -16.56 -7.32
C ALA A 110 -1.40 -17.09 -8.76
N LEU A 111 -0.42 -17.87 -9.19
CA LEU A 111 -0.32 -18.49 -10.54
C LEU A 111 -1.09 -19.81 -10.64
N SER A 112 -1.35 -20.45 -9.50
CA SER A 112 -2.05 -21.74 -9.38
C SER A 112 -2.57 -21.93 -7.98
N MET A 113 -3.38 -22.98 -7.77
CA MET A 113 -3.83 -23.36 -6.42
C MET A 113 -2.63 -23.74 -5.50
N GLU A 114 -1.60 -24.36 -6.02
CA GLU A 114 -0.38 -24.66 -5.25
C GLU A 114 0.33 -23.36 -4.82
N ASP A 115 0.46 -22.39 -5.73
CA ASP A 115 1.03 -21.07 -5.44
C ASP A 115 0.17 -20.30 -4.44
N PHE A 116 -1.17 -20.38 -4.56
CA PHE A 116 -2.11 -19.78 -3.60
C PHE A 116 -1.91 -20.32 -2.17
N LEU A 117 -1.64 -21.60 -2.03
CA LEU A 117 -1.38 -22.26 -0.74
C LEU A 117 0.10 -22.14 -0.29
N THR A 118 0.97 -21.57 -1.14
CA THR A 118 2.36 -21.26 -0.79
C THR A 118 2.44 -19.91 -0.10
N PRO A 119 2.75 -19.84 1.21
CA PRO A 119 2.65 -18.59 1.96
C PRO A 119 3.77 -17.62 1.61
N CYS A 120 3.46 -16.33 1.58
CA CYS A 120 4.44 -15.26 1.51
C CYS A 120 5.09 -15.08 2.89
N ILE A 121 6.27 -15.64 3.10
CA ILE A 121 7.02 -15.54 4.35
C ILE A 121 8.22 -14.62 4.17
N ILE A 122 8.38 -13.69 5.11
CA ILE A 122 9.56 -12.83 5.25
C ILE A 122 10.24 -13.20 6.58
N ILE A 123 11.54 -13.42 6.54
CA ILE A 123 12.32 -13.72 7.75
C ILE A 123 13.29 -12.58 7.97
N LYS A 124 13.15 -11.92 9.11
CA LYS A 124 14.06 -10.84 9.51
C LYS A 124 14.35 -10.94 11.01
N ASN A 125 15.61 -10.80 11.38
CA ASN A 125 16.06 -10.86 12.77
C ASN A 125 15.57 -12.14 13.51
N GLY A 126 15.45 -13.26 12.78
CA GLY A 126 14.96 -14.52 13.30
C GLY A 126 13.45 -14.63 13.51
N ILE A 127 12.66 -13.60 13.19
CA ILE A 127 11.19 -13.63 13.25
C ILE A 127 10.66 -13.97 11.86
N LYS A 128 9.72 -14.94 11.81
CA LYS A 128 8.99 -15.29 10.59
C LYS A 128 7.68 -14.52 10.52
N ILE A 129 7.55 -13.67 9.52
CA ILE A 129 6.36 -12.85 9.28
C ILE A 129 5.64 -13.40 8.06
N GLY A 130 4.35 -13.71 8.21
CA GLY A 130 3.46 -14.04 7.11
C GLY A 130 2.79 -12.78 6.56
N LEU A 131 2.84 -12.58 5.24
CA LEU A 131 2.13 -11.51 4.56
C LEU A 131 0.96 -12.08 3.78
N VAL A 132 -0.25 -11.60 4.06
CA VAL A 132 -1.49 -11.95 3.36
C VAL A 132 -2.03 -10.70 2.67
N GLY A 133 -2.32 -10.80 1.37
CA GLY A 133 -3.00 -9.75 0.62
C GLY A 133 -4.46 -10.14 0.34
N ALA A 134 -5.40 -9.21 0.44
CA ALA A 134 -6.80 -9.47 0.10
C ALA A 134 -7.51 -8.21 -0.41
N THR A 135 -8.49 -8.37 -1.30
CA THR A 135 -9.31 -7.24 -1.79
C THR A 135 -10.79 -7.47 -1.59
N GLN A 136 -11.49 -6.42 -1.18
CA GLN A 136 -12.95 -6.34 -1.18
C GLN A 136 -13.49 -5.85 -2.53
N ILE A 137 -12.68 -5.08 -3.26
CA ILE A 137 -13.09 -4.30 -4.43
C ILE A 137 -12.51 -4.92 -5.71
N LEU A 138 -13.35 -5.08 -6.73
CA LEU A 138 -12.98 -5.71 -8.01
C LEU A 138 -13.36 -4.87 -9.25
N ASN A 139 -13.82 -3.63 -9.08
CA ASN A 139 -14.21 -2.74 -10.19
C ASN A 139 -15.12 -3.40 -11.26
N GLY A 140 -15.97 -4.36 -10.85
CA GLY A 140 -16.75 -5.15 -11.78
C GLY A 140 -15.95 -6.13 -12.66
N THR A 141 -14.68 -6.37 -12.35
CA THR A 141 -13.79 -7.25 -13.13
C THR A 141 -13.85 -8.72 -12.70
N ALA A 142 -14.58 -9.05 -11.63
CA ALA A 142 -14.74 -10.45 -11.19
C ALA A 142 -15.15 -11.43 -12.31
N PRO A 143 -16.00 -11.07 -13.28
CA PRO A 143 -16.32 -11.93 -14.42
C PRO A 143 -15.16 -12.15 -15.40
N LYS A 144 -14.12 -11.32 -15.35
CA LYS A 144 -12.93 -11.45 -16.21
C LYS A 144 -11.98 -12.56 -15.78
N ILE A 145 -12.06 -12.98 -14.51
CA ILE A 145 -11.28 -14.12 -14.02
C ILE A 145 -11.86 -15.38 -14.64
N ASP A 146 -11.06 -16.13 -15.38
CA ASP A 146 -11.44 -17.41 -15.95
C ASP A 146 -11.96 -18.38 -14.88
N ALA A 147 -12.95 -19.18 -15.22
CA ALA A 147 -13.66 -20.03 -14.23
C ALA A 147 -12.70 -20.96 -13.47
N GLU A 148 -11.67 -21.45 -14.13
CA GLU A 148 -10.64 -22.32 -13.55
C GLU A 148 -9.69 -21.62 -12.57
N ASN A 149 -9.57 -20.28 -12.66
CA ASN A 149 -8.65 -19.47 -11.88
C ASN A 149 -9.31 -18.78 -10.68
N ARG A 150 -10.65 -18.81 -10.60
CA ARG A 150 -11.44 -18.04 -9.62
C ARG A 150 -11.12 -18.33 -8.14
N ASP A 151 -10.71 -19.55 -7.87
CA ASP A 151 -10.51 -20.01 -6.50
C ASP A 151 -9.10 -19.71 -5.96
N PHE A 152 -8.19 -19.24 -6.82
CA PHE A 152 -6.80 -18.98 -6.40
C PHE A 152 -6.19 -17.67 -6.94
N ALA A 153 -6.52 -17.25 -8.18
CA ALA A 153 -5.77 -16.20 -8.87
C ALA A 153 -5.74 -14.86 -8.11
N LEU A 154 -6.82 -14.51 -7.45
CA LEU A 154 -6.97 -13.26 -6.69
C LEU A 154 -7.66 -13.52 -5.35
N THR A 155 -6.97 -13.24 -4.25
CA THR A 155 -7.50 -13.39 -2.90
C THR A 155 -8.56 -12.32 -2.63
N ARG A 156 -9.81 -12.74 -2.62
CA ARG A 156 -10.93 -11.88 -2.23
C ARG A 156 -11.03 -11.83 -0.71
N LEU A 157 -11.56 -10.73 -0.16
CA LEU A 157 -11.80 -10.56 1.27
C LEU A 157 -12.99 -11.43 1.73
N THR A 158 -12.82 -12.75 1.64
CA THR A 158 -13.75 -13.77 2.13
C THR A 158 -13.11 -14.58 3.24
N GLU A 159 -13.92 -15.09 4.16
CA GLU A 159 -13.42 -15.91 5.27
C GLU A 159 -12.60 -17.11 4.77
N GLU A 160 -13.12 -17.81 3.77
CA GLU A 160 -12.48 -19.01 3.22
C GLU A 160 -11.10 -18.73 2.67
N MET A 161 -10.96 -17.74 1.78
CA MET A 161 -9.68 -17.44 1.14
C MET A 161 -8.66 -16.86 2.13
N VAL A 162 -9.08 -15.92 2.97
CA VAL A 162 -8.16 -15.28 3.94
C VAL A 162 -7.70 -16.28 5.00
N LYS A 163 -8.60 -17.10 5.55
CA LYS A 163 -8.22 -18.15 6.52
C LYS A 163 -7.32 -19.22 5.91
N SER A 164 -7.50 -19.56 4.63
CA SER A 164 -6.59 -20.47 3.92
C SER A 164 -5.17 -19.88 3.85
N GLN A 165 -5.03 -18.61 3.52
CA GLN A 165 -3.74 -17.92 3.48
C GLN A 165 -3.10 -17.80 4.88
N ILE A 166 -3.87 -17.44 5.91
CA ILE A 166 -3.40 -17.39 7.29
C ILE A 166 -2.93 -18.78 7.74
N SER A 167 -3.72 -19.83 7.44
CA SER A 167 -3.36 -21.22 7.77
C SER A 167 -2.08 -21.67 7.09
N ALA A 168 -1.88 -21.30 5.81
CA ALA A 168 -0.65 -21.58 5.08
C ALA A 168 0.56 -20.88 5.74
N CYS A 169 0.41 -19.60 6.12
CA CYS A 169 1.46 -18.85 6.83
C CYS A 169 1.79 -19.49 8.18
N THR A 170 0.79 -19.83 8.98
CA THR A 170 0.96 -20.47 10.29
C THR A 170 1.58 -21.85 10.15
N GLY A 171 1.13 -22.64 9.16
CA GLY A 171 1.70 -23.96 8.84
C GLY A 171 3.17 -23.91 8.43
N ALA A 172 3.62 -22.81 7.81
CA ALA A 172 5.03 -22.54 7.52
C ALA A 172 5.83 -21.98 8.71
N GLY A 173 5.16 -21.80 9.86
CA GLY A 173 5.76 -21.32 11.11
C GLY A 173 5.86 -19.80 11.19
N ALA A 174 4.97 -19.05 10.52
CA ALA A 174 4.85 -17.62 10.75
C ALA A 174 4.44 -17.37 12.22
N GLU A 175 5.08 -16.38 12.83
CA GLU A 175 4.90 -16.00 14.22
C GLU A 175 4.14 -14.69 14.35
N PHE A 176 4.01 -13.96 13.23
CA PHE A 176 3.28 -12.70 13.12
C PHE A 176 2.65 -12.62 11.73
N ILE A 177 1.37 -12.31 11.66
CA ILE A 177 0.60 -12.24 10.41
C ILE A 177 0.20 -10.79 10.12
N ILE A 178 0.71 -10.24 9.03
CA ILE A 178 0.29 -8.94 8.51
C ILE A 178 -0.72 -9.18 7.39
N ILE A 179 -1.90 -8.56 7.50
CA ILE A 179 -2.88 -8.55 6.40
C ILE A 179 -2.86 -7.17 5.75
N MET A 180 -2.49 -7.12 4.48
CA MET A 180 -2.67 -5.95 3.64
C MET A 180 -3.98 -6.09 2.88
N VAL A 181 -4.89 -5.13 3.08
CA VAL A 181 -6.26 -5.23 2.58
C VAL A 181 -6.66 -4.00 1.77
N HIS A 182 -7.22 -4.26 0.59
CA HIS A 182 -7.73 -3.23 -0.32
C HIS A 182 -9.25 -3.14 -0.20
N TRP A 183 -9.77 -2.08 0.47
CA TRP A 183 -11.16 -1.99 0.93
C TRP A 183 -11.71 -0.58 1.08
N GLY A 184 -13.03 -0.47 1.36
CA GLY A 184 -13.70 0.79 1.64
C GLY A 184 -14.12 1.54 0.39
N TYR A 185 -14.24 2.85 0.49
CA TYR A 185 -14.67 3.73 -0.60
C TYR A 185 -13.61 4.74 -0.97
N GLU A 186 -13.46 5.00 -2.28
CA GLU A 186 -12.56 6.05 -2.77
C GLU A 186 -12.93 7.43 -2.20
N HIS A 187 -11.92 8.23 -1.94
CA HIS A 187 -12.02 9.64 -1.50
C HIS A 187 -12.72 9.85 -0.14
N GLN A 188 -12.76 8.81 0.69
CA GLN A 188 -13.23 8.90 2.07
C GLN A 188 -12.05 8.91 3.04
N SER A 189 -11.90 9.98 3.83
CA SER A 189 -10.84 10.09 4.85
C SER A 189 -11.24 9.50 6.22
N THR A 190 -12.41 8.89 6.31
CA THR A 190 -12.87 8.12 7.47
C THR A 190 -13.21 6.71 7.03
N GLU A 191 -12.90 5.75 7.88
CA GLU A 191 -13.28 4.36 7.66
C GLU A 191 -14.80 4.19 7.74
N ASP A 192 -15.33 3.23 6.99
CA ASP A 192 -16.74 2.88 7.02
C ASP A 192 -17.04 1.70 7.97
N GLU A 193 -18.33 1.45 8.20
CA GLU A 193 -18.79 0.34 9.07
C GLU A 193 -18.35 -1.04 8.54
N SER A 194 -18.23 -1.19 7.21
CA SER A 194 -17.76 -2.44 6.61
C SER A 194 -16.28 -2.68 6.93
N GLN A 195 -15.44 -1.65 6.83
CA GLN A 195 -14.03 -1.74 7.19
C GLN A 195 -13.87 -2.11 8.67
N ARG A 196 -14.59 -1.47 9.59
CA ARG A 196 -14.55 -1.80 11.03
C ARG A 196 -14.97 -3.25 11.30
N ARG A 197 -16.05 -3.69 10.65
CA ARG A 197 -16.55 -5.07 10.79
C ARG A 197 -15.55 -6.08 10.25
N PHE A 198 -14.90 -5.80 9.12
CA PHE A 198 -13.87 -6.69 8.58
C PHE A 198 -12.60 -6.66 9.40
N ALA A 199 -12.19 -5.52 9.96
CA ALA A 199 -11.04 -5.45 10.87
C ALA A 199 -11.21 -6.41 12.05
N ALA A 200 -12.38 -6.37 12.73
CA ALA A 200 -12.69 -7.30 13.80
C ALA A 200 -12.61 -8.77 13.34
N LYS A 201 -13.19 -9.10 12.18
CA LYS A 201 -13.13 -10.47 11.64
C LYS A 201 -11.70 -10.90 11.29
N LEU A 202 -10.89 -10.03 10.69
CA LEU A 202 -9.51 -10.34 10.34
C LEU A 202 -8.69 -10.64 11.60
N ILE A 203 -8.93 -9.92 12.69
CA ILE A 203 -8.31 -10.18 13.99
C ILE A 203 -8.75 -11.54 14.53
N ASP A 204 -10.05 -11.85 14.48
CA ASP A 204 -10.59 -13.16 14.89
C ASP A 204 -10.03 -14.30 14.04
N TRP A 205 -9.74 -14.07 12.76
CA TRP A 205 -9.17 -15.06 11.85
C TRP A 205 -7.67 -15.25 12.04
N GLY A 206 -6.98 -14.34 12.75
CA GLY A 206 -5.57 -14.51 13.10
C GLY A 206 -4.63 -13.39 12.64
N ALA A 207 -5.15 -12.23 12.23
CA ALA A 207 -4.30 -11.07 11.91
C ALA A 207 -3.63 -10.52 13.17
N ASP A 208 -2.33 -10.23 13.09
CA ASP A 208 -1.56 -9.53 14.13
C ASP A 208 -1.31 -8.06 13.78
N ALA A 209 -1.49 -7.68 12.50
CA ALA A 209 -1.56 -6.30 12.03
C ALA A 209 -2.42 -6.22 10.77
N ILE A 210 -3.11 -5.09 10.58
CA ILE A 210 -3.95 -4.82 9.40
C ILE A 210 -3.54 -3.49 8.80
N ILE A 211 -3.18 -3.51 7.50
CA ILE A 211 -2.76 -2.34 6.73
C ILE A 211 -3.67 -2.20 5.52
N GLY A 212 -4.49 -1.15 5.50
CA GLY A 212 -5.49 -0.90 4.47
C GLY A 212 -5.02 0.05 3.38
N ALA A 213 -5.67 -0.08 2.22
CA ALA A 213 -5.52 0.77 1.03
C ALA A 213 -6.87 0.94 0.31
N HIS A 214 -6.90 1.60 -0.84
CA HIS A 214 -8.01 1.86 -1.75
C HIS A 214 -8.60 3.26 -1.68
N SER A 215 -8.80 3.85 -0.51
CA SER A 215 -9.52 5.14 -0.42
C SER A 215 -8.81 6.31 -1.10
N HIS A 216 -7.55 6.16 -1.53
CA HIS A 216 -6.68 7.19 -2.09
C HIS A 216 -6.49 8.42 -1.19
N CYS A 217 -6.84 8.30 0.06
CA CYS A 217 -6.55 9.27 1.11
C CYS A 217 -6.28 8.53 2.43
N PRO A 218 -5.46 9.10 3.31
CA PRO A 218 -5.24 8.53 4.62
C PRO A 218 -6.54 8.42 5.43
N GLN A 219 -6.68 7.30 6.16
CA GLN A 219 -7.77 7.05 7.08
C GLN A 219 -7.21 6.83 8.50
N PRO A 220 -8.06 6.80 9.54
CA PRO A 220 -7.61 6.58 10.92
C PRO A 220 -6.71 5.37 11.11
N MET A 221 -5.86 5.47 12.11
CA MET A 221 -5.08 4.39 12.66
C MET A 221 -5.52 4.14 14.10
N GLU A 222 -5.56 2.90 14.51
CA GLU A 222 -5.91 2.57 15.89
C GLU A 222 -5.29 1.26 16.35
N TRP A 223 -5.31 1.05 17.64
CA TRP A 223 -5.06 -0.22 18.26
C TRP A 223 -6.38 -0.86 18.68
N ILE A 224 -6.61 -2.09 18.27
CA ILE A 224 -7.79 -2.86 18.69
C ILE A 224 -7.36 -3.90 19.71
N ASP A 225 -7.92 -3.80 20.91
CA ASP A 225 -7.76 -4.81 21.94
C ASP A 225 -8.66 -6.02 21.64
N ALA A 226 -8.10 -7.21 21.69
CA ALA A 226 -8.79 -8.47 21.42
C ALA A 226 -8.27 -9.57 22.33
N GLU A 227 -8.88 -10.76 22.23
CA GLU A 227 -8.44 -11.96 22.93
C GLU A 227 -8.21 -13.07 21.91
N ARG A 228 -7.08 -13.79 22.01
CA ARG A 228 -6.77 -14.96 21.20
C ARG A 228 -6.19 -16.05 22.09
N ASP A 229 -6.80 -17.25 22.08
CA ASP A 229 -6.39 -18.41 22.89
C ASP A 229 -6.31 -18.09 24.40
N GLY A 230 -7.25 -17.26 24.92
CA GLY A 230 -7.29 -16.84 26.32
C GLY A 230 -6.23 -15.82 26.71
N ARG A 231 -5.57 -15.18 25.76
CA ARG A 231 -4.57 -14.13 25.96
C ARG A 231 -5.06 -12.82 25.39
N ALA A 232 -4.92 -11.74 26.15
CA ALA A 232 -5.13 -10.40 25.61
C ALA A 232 -4.05 -10.10 24.57
N ILE A 233 -4.49 -9.62 23.42
CA ILE A 233 -3.64 -9.14 22.32
C ILE A 233 -4.06 -7.72 21.94
N ARG A 234 -3.14 -7.02 21.27
CA ARG A 234 -3.36 -5.66 20.79
C ARG A 234 -2.89 -5.58 19.34
N VAL A 235 -3.81 -5.29 18.43
CA VAL A 235 -3.59 -5.36 16.98
C VAL A 235 -3.61 -3.96 16.40
N PRO A 236 -2.52 -3.51 15.72
CA PRO A 236 -2.52 -2.23 15.01
C PRO A 236 -3.33 -2.36 13.73
N VAL A 237 -4.19 -1.37 13.50
CA VAL A 237 -5.01 -1.24 12.30
C VAL A 237 -4.78 0.13 11.67
N VAL A 238 -4.36 0.13 10.43
CA VAL A 238 -4.28 1.30 9.55
C VAL A 238 -5.39 1.13 8.52
N TYR A 239 -6.45 1.93 8.57
CA TYR A 239 -7.58 1.75 7.66
C TYR A 239 -7.27 2.11 6.21
N SER A 240 -6.44 3.13 5.96
CA SER A 240 -5.85 3.37 4.64
C SER A 240 -4.57 4.20 4.75
N LEU A 241 -3.58 3.82 3.96
CA LEU A 241 -2.32 4.56 3.81
C LEU A 241 -2.45 5.79 2.90
N GLY A 242 -3.54 5.94 2.14
CA GLY A 242 -3.60 6.91 1.05
C GLY A 242 -2.63 6.57 -0.08
N ASN A 243 -2.26 7.57 -0.87
CA ASN A 243 -1.41 7.37 -2.04
C ASN A 243 0.08 7.62 -1.73
N PHE A 244 0.93 6.68 -2.14
CA PHE A 244 2.38 6.91 -2.19
C PHE A 244 2.78 7.70 -3.44
N ILE A 245 2.50 7.17 -4.63
CA ILE A 245 2.66 7.86 -5.91
C ILE A 245 1.33 7.80 -6.66
N SER A 246 0.84 8.94 -7.11
CA SER A 246 -0.42 9.03 -7.83
C SER A 246 -0.43 10.22 -8.79
N ASN A 247 -1.12 10.10 -9.91
CA ASN A 247 -1.41 11.19 -10.85
C ASN A 247 -2.77 11.87 -10.56
N MET A 248 -3.40 11.57 -9.43
CA MET A 248 -4.67 12.19 -9.05
C MET A 248 -4.52 13.68 -8.79
N SER A 249 -5.52 14.47 -9.19
CA SER A 249 -5.50 15.93 -9.06
C SER A 249 -6.08 16.44 -7.75
N GLN A 250 -6.91 15.63 -7.08
CA GLN A 250 -7.54 15.99 -5.82
C GLN A 250 -6.49 16.15 -4.72
N GLU A 251 -6.58 17.20 -3.92
CA GLU A 251 -5.59 17.52 -2.88
C GLU A 251 -5.44 16.39 -1.84
N HIS A 252 -6.55 15.80 -1.38
CA HIS A 252 -6.50 14.68 -0.44
C HIS A 252 -5.83 13.42 -1.03
N ALA A 253 -5.90 13.22 -2.35
CA ALA A 253 -5.29 12.09 -3.04
C ALA A 253 -3.78 12.28 -3.34
N LYS A 254 -3.22 13.43 -2.95
CA LYS A 254 -1.77 13.69 -2.94
C LYS A 254 -1.14 13.40 -1.59
N ILE A 255 -1.95 13.06 -0.59
CA ILE A 255 -1.51 12.78 0.76
C ILE A 255 -1.42 11.26 0.95
N GLY A 256 -0.34 10.81 1.52
CA GLY A 256 -0.14 9.43 1.91
C GLY A 256 0.46 9.32 3.30
N VAL A 257 0.62 8.10 3.75
CA VAL A 257 1.24 7.76 5.02
C VAL A 257 2.21 6.59 4.83
N PHE A 258 3.41 6.75 5.34
CA PHE A 258 4.28 5.64 5.64
C PHE A 258 3.98 5.20 7.08
N ALA A 259 3.41 4.00 7.24
CA ALA A 259 3.15 3.42 8.55
C ALA A 259 4.31 2.50 8.96
N ARG A 260 4.82 2.68 10.17
CA ARG A 260 5.86 1.85 10.76
C ARG A 260 5.27 1.07 11.93
N ILE A 261 5.44 -0.24 11.92
CA ILE A 261 5.16 -1.12 13.05
C ILE A 261 6.46 -1.73 13.54
N ARG A 262 6.64 -1.80 14.87
CA ARG A 262 7.78 -2.47 15.49
C ARG A 262 7.34 -3.81 16.03
N ILE A 263 7.89 -4.86 15.45
CA ILE A 263 7.61 -6.25 15.84
C ILE A 263 8.76 -6.74 16.71
N THR A 264 8.46 -7.23 17.89
CA THR A 264 9.46 -7.72 18.84
C THR A 264 9.11 -9.12 19.31
N ARG A 265 10.12 -9.81 19.82
CA ARG A 265 9.98 -11.11 20.48
C ARG A 265 10.48 -11.02 21.91
N ASP A 266 9.68 -11.52 22.84
CA ASP A 266 10.07 -11.75 24.24
C ASP A 266 9.65 -13.15 24.72
N GLU A 267 9.64 -13.34 26.03
CA GLU A 267 9.22 -14.59 26.69
C GLU A 267 7.75 -14.96 26.46
N ASN A 268 6.90 -13.99 26.09
CA ASN A 268 5.47 -14.19 25.82
C ASN A 268 5.16 -14.42 24.33
N GLY A 269 6.16 -14.30 23.45
CA GLY A 269 6.04 -14.52 22.02
C GLY A 269 6.36 -13.29 21.17
N VAL A 270 5.85 -13.28 19.95
CA VAL A 270 6.03 -12.17 18.98
C VAL A 270 4.80 -11.27 19.01
N ARG A 271 5.02 -9.97 19.10
CA ARG A 271 3.95 -8.96 19.09
C ARG A 271 4.38 -7.65 18.45
N CYS A 272 3.42 -6.83 18.10
CA CYS A 272 3.66 -5.43 17.75
C CYS A 272 3.74 -4.58 19.02
N GLU A 273 4.77 -3.75 19.15
CA GLU A 273 4.96 -2.85 20.29
C GLU A 273 4.76 -1.38 19.93
N GLU A 274 4.88 -1.02 18.66
CA GLU A 274 4.80 0.36 18.21
C GLU A 274 4.03 0.47 16.91
N LEU A 275 3.16 1.45 16.84
CA LEU A 275 2.56 1.96 15.61
C LEU A 275 2.92 3.43 15.48
N ALA A 276 3.63 3.77 14.41
CA ALA A 276 4.03 5.13 14.10
C ALA A 276 3.76 5.47 12.64
N CYS A 277 3.72 6.74 12.30
CA CYS A 277 3.49 7.16 10.93
C CYS A 277 4.31 8.39 10.54
N LEU A 278 4.62 8.46 9.24
CA LEU A 278 5.21 9.62 8.61
C LEU A 278 4.27 10.11 7.51
N PRO A 279 3.80 11.36 7.58
CA PRO A 279 3.01 11.95 6.52
C PRO A 279 3.82 12.12 5.24
N LEU A 280 3.19 11.84 4.11
CA LEU A 280 3.78 11.92 2.79
C LEU A 280 2.99 12.88 1.90
N TYR A 281 3.71 13.57 1.02
CA TYR A 281 3.11 14.41 0.00
C TYR A 281 3.63 14.02 -1.39
N CYS A 282 2.73 13.58 -2.26
CA CYS A 282 3.03 13.29 -3.66
C CYS A 282 2.93 14.57 -4.50
N CYS A 283 4.02 14.97 -5.11
CA CYS A 283 4.07 16.16 -5.97
C CYS A 283 4.61 15.83 -7.37
N ARG A 284 4.32 16.73 -8.30
CA ARG A 284 4.97 16.74 -9.62
C ARG A 284 6.20 17.63 -9.55
N ALA A 285 7.26 17.19 -10.19
CA ALA A 285 8.50 17.92 -10.27
C ALA A 285 9.15 17.77 -11.65
N VAL A 286 9.73 18.82 -12.15
CA VAL A 286 10.63 18.74 -13.30
C VAL A 286 12.03 18.53 -12.75
N PRO A 287 12.74 17.47 -13.16
CA PRO A 287 14.12 17.24 -12.74
C PRO A 287 15.03 18.42 -13.10
N ALA A 288 16.07 18.64 -12.30
CA ALA A 288 17.00 19.77 -12.47
C ALA A 288 17.71 19.77 -13.83
N ASP A 289 17.83 18.63 -14.49
CA ASP A 289 18.39 18.49 -15.84
C ASP A 289 17.43 18.86 -16.96
N GLY A 290 16.20 19.33 -16.64
CA GLY A 290 15.18 19.69 -17.61
C GLY A 290 14.48 18.50 -18.25
N GLY A 291 14.55 17.33 -17.63
CA GLY A 291 13.89 16.11 -18.07
C GLY A 291 12.37 16.20 -18.02
N ARG A 292 11.71 15.07 -18.34
CA ARG A 292 10.24 14.96 -18.27
C ARG A 292 9.76 15.14 -16.84
N GLU A 293 8.61 15.81 -16.65
CA GLU A 293 7.93 15.90 -15.35
C GLU A 293 7.73 14.50 -14.76
N ILE A 294 8.07 14.33 -13.50
CA ILE A 294 7.94 13.11 -12.73
C ILE A 294 7.03 13.33 -11.51
N HIS A 295 6.41 12.25 -11.05
CA HIS A 295 5.79 12.23 -9.73
C HIS A 295 6.81 11.74 -8.72
N ARG A 296 6.89 12.39 -7.58
CA ARG A 296 7.74 11.96 -6.47
C ARG A 296 7.05 12.18 -5.14
N THR A 297 7.39 11.38 -4.18
CA THR A 297 6.85 11.45 -2.82
C THR A 297 7.87 12.08 -1.89
N LEU A 298 7.41 13.04 -1.11
CA LEU A 298 8.21 13.79 -0.15
C LEU A 298 7.79 13.42 1.27
N PRO A 299 8.73 13.06 2.17
CA PRO A 299 8.45 12.88 3.58
C PRO A 299 8.21 14.25 4.25
N CYS A 300 7.14 14.35 5.02
CA CYS A 300 6.75 15.61 5.67
C CYS A 300 7.22 15.61 7.13
N PHE A 301 8.40 16.13 7.40
CA PHE A 301 8.93 16.28 8.76
C PHE A 301 8.74 17.72 9.27
N ILE A 302 8.44 17.85 10.56
CA ILE A 302 8.54 19.14 11.26
C ILE A 302 9.89 19.20 11.98
N GLU A 303 10.64 20.26 11.72
CA GLU A 303 11.92 20.54 12.35
C GLU A 303 11.95 21.99 12.85
N ASN A 304 12.28 22.20 14.12
CA ASN A 304 12.29 23.52 14.76
C ASN A 304 10.96 24.30 14.58
N GLY A 305 9.82 23.58 14.53
CA GLY A 305 8.49 24.17 14.39
C GLY A 305 8.12 24.58 12.97
N ALA A 306 8.87 24.16 11.95
CA ALA A 306 8.59 24.42 10.55
C ALA A 306 8.73 23.14 9.70
N MET A 307 8.15 23.14 8.51
CA MET A 307 8.31 22.05 7.54
C MET A 307 9.75 21.99 7.06
N ALA A 308 10.40 20.81 7.20
CA ALA A 308 11.76 20.59 6.70
C ALA A 308 11.82 20.72 5.16
N ASN A 309 12.89 21.34 4.66
CA ASN A 309 13.06 21.63 3.23
C ASN A 309 14.39 21.08 2.69
N ASP A 310 14.58 19.78 2.77
CA ASP A 310 15.81 19.10 2.32
C ASP A 310 16.03 19.17 0.80
N ALA A 311 14.97 19.33 0.04
CA ALA A 311 15.01 19.33 -1.42
C ALA A 311 14.97 20.72 -2.04
N GLY A 312 15.07 21.79 -1.25
CA GLY A 312 15.02 23.16 -1.75
C GLY A 312 13.69 23.52 -2.42
N MET A 313 12.58 23.04 -1.85
CA MET A 313 11.24 23.24 -2.38
C MET A 313 10.81 24.69 -2.29
N ASP A 314 9.97 25.12 -3.23
CA ASP A 314 9.34 26.42 -3.13
C ASP A 314 8.27 26.47 -2.00
N GLU A 315 7.88 27.67 -1.61
CA GLU A 315 6.92 27.85 -0.53
C GLU A 315 5.54 27.22 -0.79
N SER A 316 5.15 27.02 -2.06
CA SER A 316 3.84 26.43 -2.36
C SER A 316 3.85 24.93 -2.05
N VAL A 317 4.95 24.24 -2.34
CA VAL A 317 5.16 22.83 -1.99
C VAL A 317 5.27 22.65 -0.48
N LEU A 318 6.06 23.51 0.21
CA LEU A 318 6.18 23.47 1.67
C LEU A 318 4.82 23.67 2.36
N ARG A 319 4.01 24.60 1.87
CA ARG A 319 2.63 24.77 2.39
C ARG A 319 1.74 23.56 2.14
N ALA A 320 1.90 22.87 1.02
CA ALA A 320 1.16 21.65 0.73
C ALA A 320 1.62 20.49 1.61
N MET A 321 2.92 20.35 1.85
CA MET A 321 3.48 19.39 2.80
C MET A 321 3.00 19.64 4.23
N GLN A 322 2.93 20.92 4.67
CA GLN A 322 2.37 21.27 5.98
C GLN A 322 0.90 20.84 6.11
N LYS A 323 0.09 21.09 5.07
CA LYS A 323 -1.30 20.63 5.05
C LYS A 323 -1.42 19.10 5.10
N ALA A 324 -0.51 18.40 4.41
CA ALA A 324 -0.48 16.94 4.47
C ALA A 324 -0.14 16.44 5.89
N TYR A 325 0.84 17.07 6.53
CA TYR A 325 1.19 16.77 7.92
C TYR A 325 0.01 17.02 8.87
N ASP A 326 -0.60 18.19 8.79
CA ASP A 326 -1.75 18.57 9.65
C ASP A 326 -2.94 17.63 9.43
N HIS A 327 -3.19 17.23 8.17
CA HIS A 327 -4.26 16.29 7.82
C HIS A 327 -4.01 14.92 8.45
N VAL A 328 -2.80 14.37 8.32
CA VAL A 328 -2.45 13.06 8.89
C VAL A 328 -2.51 13.12 10.43
N ALA A 329 -2.01 14.20 11.04
CA ALA A 329 -2.12 14.40 12.47
C ALA A 329 -3.58 14.36 12.96
N ALA A 330 -4.46 15.08 12.28
CA ALA A 330 -5.87 15.18 12.67
C ALA A 330 -6.67 13.90 12.36
N VAL A 331 -6.44 13.28 11.20
CA VAL A 331 -7.25 12.14 10.72
C VAL A 331 -6.69 10.80 11.21
N CYS A 332 -5.38 10.57 11.01
CA CYS A 332 -4.81 9.25 11.30
C CYS A 332 -4.56 9.04 12.80
N ILE A 333 -4.11 10.08 13.49
CA ILE A 333 -3.78 10.01 14.93
C ILE A 333 -4.93 10.56 15.77
N GLY A 334 -5.39 11.77 15.50
CA GLY A 334 -6.40 12.47 16.32
C GLY A 334 -5.89 12.69 17.74
N GLU A 335 -6.66 12.25 18.74
CA GLU A 335 -6.32 12.37 20.17
C GLU A 335 -5.58 11.14 20.74
N ARG A 336 -5.10 10.21 19.89
CA ARG A 336 -4.43 8.98 20.33
C ARG A 336 -2.98 9.26 20.73
N GLU A 337 -2.65 8.96 21.99
CA GLU A 337 -1.30 9.14 22.55
C GLU A 337 -0.36 7.96 22.27
N ASP A 338 -0.92 6.83 21.83
CA ASP A 338 -0.21 5.57 21.58
C ASP A 338 0.17 5.35 20.10
N ILE A 339 -0.04 6.37 19.27
CA ILE A 339 0.42 6.45 17.88
C ILE A 339 1.16 7.78 17.72
N HIS A 340 2.38 7.75 17.24
CA HIS A 340 3.18 8.97 17.10
C HIS A 340 3.63 9.23 15.67
N MET A 341 3.96 10.49 15.39
CA MET A 341 4.64 10.90 14.17
C MET A 341 6.11 10.50 14.26
N ILE A 342 6.62 9.93 13.18
CA ILE A 342 8.06 9.65 13.05
C ILE A 342 8.79 10.97 12.93
N GLU A 343 9.75 11.19 13.83
CA GLU A 343 10.59 12.39 13.79
C GLU A 343 11.75 12.22 12.78
N ARG A 344 12.22 13.34 12.26
CA ARG A 344 13.35 13.35 11.34
C ARG A 344 14.62 12.73 11.94
N SER A 345 14.86 12.95 13.22
CA SER A 345 15.95 12.37 13.99
C SER A 345 15.95 10.84 14.02
N GLU A 346 14.78 10.20 13.93
CA GLU A 346 14.67 8.74 13.90
C GLU A 346 15.12 8.15 12.55
N ILE A 347 15.02 8.91 11.47
CA ILE A 347 15.42 8.48 10.12
C ILE A 347 16.89 8.80 9.84
N TYR A 348 17.37 9.97 10.25
CA TYR A 348 18.70 10.49 9.93
C TYR A 348 19.67 10.47 11.12
N ALA A 349 19.48 9.56 12.08
CA ALA A 349 20.25 9.47 13.34
C ALA A 349 21.78 9.30 13.18
N GLY A 350 22.31 9.18 11.98
CA GLY A 350 23.74 9.03 11.67
C GLY A 350 24.35 10.15 10.83
N GLU A 351 23.59 11.15 10.44
CA GLU A 351 24.03 12.22 9.51
C GLU A 351 24.37 13.56 10.22
N ALA A 352 24.49 13.58 11.57
CA ALA A 352 24.82 14.76 12.38
C ALA A 352 26.31 14.89 12.63
#